data_82c32bdb6d43c6a2244182515e75a84c
#
_entry.id   82c32bdb6d43c6a2244182515e75a84c
#
_cell.length_a   1.000
_cell.length_b   1.000
_cell.length_c   1.000
_cell.angle_alpha   90.00
_cell.angle_beta   90.00
_cell.angle_gamma   90.00
#
_symmetry.space_group_name_H-M   'P 1'
#
loop_
_entity.id
_entity.type
_entity.pdbx_description
1 polymer ?
#
loop_
_entity_poly.entity_id
_entity_poly.type
_entity_poly.pdbx_seq_one_letter_code
_entity_poly.pdbx_strand_id
1 'polypeptide(L)'
;SRATYGLDYGLDLPGLSIATNIGQSYRLDNRETIFPSGTGLSDRFSDIVGRTTVRFRDFVSLTHRYRLDKNSLAVRRNEIDATVGSRATYLLVGYLRLNRDIDQLEDLQDREEIRLGGRVQFARFWSAFASGLIDLTDRTDDVFSLSDGFDPIRHRLGVQYEDDCLTLGVTWRQDYRTTGDARRGSSFLLTLALKNLGR
;
A
#
# COMPACT_ATOMS: atom_id res chain seq x y z
N SER A 1 -3.16 -25.24 15.49
CA SER A 1 -4.21 -24.32 15.93
C SER A 1 -3.63 -23.03 16.48
N ARG A 2 -4.38 -21.90 16.38
CA ARG A 2 -3.96 -20.57 16.87
C ARG A 2 -5.10 -19.93 17.64
N ALA A 3 -4.78 -19.17 18.67
CA ALA A 3 -5.64 -18.23 19.34
C ALA A 3 -5.20 -16.82 18.95
N THR A 4 -6.15 -15.95 18.61
CA THR A 4 -5.86 -14.54 18.29
C THR A 4 -6.63 -13.68 19.29
N TYR A 5 -5.97 -12.67 19.81
CA TYR A 5 -6.55 -11.69 20.74
C TYR A 5 -6.12 -10.30 20.33
N GLY A 6 -6.91 -9.32 20.70
CA GLY A 6 -6.67 -7.95 20.34
C GLY A 6 -7.63 -6.98 20.99
N LEU A 7 -7.40 -5.71 20.70
CA LEU A 7 -8.24 -4.59 21.15
C LEU A 7 -8.69 -3.82 19.92
N ASP A 8 -9.98 -3.55 19.87
CA ASP A 8 -10.61 -2.64 18.91
C ASP A 8 -11.10 -1.41 19.65
N TYR A 9 -10.71 -0.24 19.17
CA TYR A 9 -11.14 1.04 19.67
C TYR A 9 -11.70 1.89 18.55
N GLY A 10 -12.87 2.48 18.77
CA GLY A 10 -13.53 3.39 17.84
C GLY A 10 -13.94 4.69 18.53
N LEU A 11 -13.71 5.81 17.87
CA LEU A 11 -14.17 7.13 18.28
C LEU A 11 -14.84 7.80 17.09
N ASP A 12 -16.12 8.10 17.22
CA ASP A 12 -16.89 8.80 16.21
C ASP A 12 -17.39 10.14 16.75
N LEU A 13 -16.91 11.20 16.15
CA LEU A 13 -17.29 12.59 16.41
C LEU A 13 -17.89 13.20 15.14
N PRO A 14 -18.68 14.29 15.23
CA PRO A 14 -19.19 14.97 14.05
C PRO A 14 -18.05 15.37 13.08
N GLY A 15 -17.96 14.66 11.96
CA GLY A 15 -16.94 14.89 10.94
C GLY A 15 -15.57 14.26 11.21
N LEU A 16 -15.36 13.52 12.28
CA LEU A 16 -14.10 12.81 12.57
C LEU A 16 -14.42 11.40 13.05
N SER A 17 -13.87 10.39 12.39
CA SER A 17 -13.91 8.99 12.82
C SER A 17 -12.50 8.46 12.96
N ILE A 18 -12.21 7.83 14.10
CA ILE A 18 -10.93 7.17 14.39
C ILE A 18 -11.23 5.73 14.76
N ALA A 19 -10.63 4.78 14.07
CA ALA A 19 -10.72 3.37 14.38
C ALA A 19 -9.32 2.78 14.52
N THR A 20 -9.05 2.10 15.62
CA THR A 20 -7.76 1.45 15.88
C THR A 20 -7.97 0.00 16.27
N ASN A 21 -7.25 -0.91 15.64
CA ASN A 21 -7.15 -2.30 16.08
C ASN A 21 -5.68 -2.64 16.36
N ILE A 22 -5.46 -3.39 17.43
CA ILE A 22 -4.16 -3.94 17.81
C ILE A 22 -4.38 -5.40 18.17
N GLY A 23 -3.54 -6.29 17.65
CA GLY A 23 -3.71 -7.71 17.91
C GLY A 23 -2.42 -8.50 17.86
N GLN A 24 -2.48 -9.69 18.44
CA GLN A 24 -1.41 -10.66 18.46
C GLN A 24 -2.01 -12.06 18.40
N SER A 25 -1.30 -13.02 17.80
CA SER A 25 -1.71 -14.42 17.79
C SER A 25 -0.74 -15.31 18.58
N TYR A 26 -1.31 -16.34 19.21
CA TYR A 26 -0.58 -17.37 19.93
C TYR A 26 -0.82 -18.72 19.29
N ARG A 27 0.25 -19.47 18.99
CA ARG A 27 0.18 -20.81 18.43
C ARG A 27 0.08 -21.83 19.57
N LEU A 28 -0.97 -22.64 19.54
CA LEU A 28 -1.28 -23.65 20.56
C LEU A 28 -0.52 -24.96 20.39
N ASP A 29 -0.06 -25.26 19.16
CA ASP A 29 0.67 -26.49 18.86
C ASP A 29 2.19 -26.27 18.80
N ASN A 30 2.93 -27.38 18.98
CA ASN A 30 4.39 -27.40 18.98
C ASN A 30 4.99 -27.87 17.64
N ARG A 31 4.19 -27.96 16.58
CA ARG A 31 4.71 -28.39 15.27
C ARG A 31 5.67 -27.35 14.73
N GLU A 32 6.68 -27.81 14.02
CA GLU A 32 7.55 -26.92 13.27
C GLU A 32 6.74 -26.04 12.34
N THR A 33 7.14 -24.79 12.23
CA THR A 33 6.47 -23.83 11.36
C THR A 33 7.10 -23.86 9.98
N ILE A 34 6.28 -23.69 8.95
CA ILE A 34 6.72 -23.48 7.58
C ILE A 34 7.16 -22.03 7.31
N PHE A 35 6.96 -21.15 8.30
CA PHE A 35 7.32 -19.73 8.16
C PHE A 35 8.77 -19.50 8.57
N PRO A 36 9.59 -18.85 7.72
CA PRO A 36 10.96 -18.47 8.07
C PRO A 36 11.02 -17.56 9.31
N SER A 37 12.17 -17.56 9.97
CA SER A 37 12.48 -16.58 11.02
C SER A 37 12.38 -15.16 10.44
N GLY A 38 12.02 -14.17 11.26
CA GLY A 38 11.83 -12.78 10.82
C GLY A 38 10.45 -12.47 10.22
N THR A 39 9.65 -13.49 9.86
CA THR A 39 8.27 -13.27 9.36
C THR A 39 7.30 -12.80 10.45
N GLY A 40 7.68 -12.87 11.71
CA GLY A 40 6.81 -12.60 12.86
C GLY A 40 5.79 -13.71 13.15
N LEU A 41 5.87 -14.84 12.45
CA LEU A 41 4.97 -16.00 12.59
C LEU A 41 5.72 -17.30 12.91
N SER A 42 7.04 -17.25 12.95
CA SER A 42 7.91 -18.42 13.20
C SER A 42 7.80 -18.96 14.61
N ASP A 43 7.56 -18.09 15.58
CA ASP A 43 7.49 -18.44 17.00
C ASP A 43 6.06 -18.72 17.47
N ARG A 44 5.91 -19.06 18.76
CA ARG A 44 4.60 -19.28 19.38
C ARG A 44 3.77 -18.01 19.46
N PHE A 45 4.39 -16.90 19.87
CA PHE A 45 3.77 -15.57 19.81
C PHE A 45 4.11 -14.93 18.48
N SER A 46 3.11 -14.40 17.80
CA SER A 46 3.34 -13.56 16.63
C SER A 46 3.86 -12.18 17.04
N ASP A 47 4.35 -11.43 16.06
CA ASP A 47 4.53 -9.99 16.22
C ASP A 47 3.20 -9.29 16.54
N ILE A 48 3.30 -8.12 17.17
CA ILE A 48 2.16 -7.25 17.43
C ILE A 48 1.85 -6.51 16.14
N VAL A 49 0.60 -6.58 15.69
CA VAL A 49 0.13 -5.88 14.50
C VAL A 49 -0.93 -4.87 14.88
N GLY A 50 -0.89 -3.72 14.23
CA GLY A 50 -1.89 -2.70 14.45
C GLY A 50 -2.26 -1.95 13.19
N ARG A 51 -3.48 -1.41 13.21
CA ARG A 51 -4.01 -0.54 12.17
C ARG A 51 -4.82 0.58 12.81
N THR A 52 -4.50 1.80 12.43
CA THR A 52 -5.26 3.00 12.78
C THR A 52 -5.79 3.65 11.51
N THR A 53 -7.08 3.94 11.48
CA THR A 53 -7.71 4.67 10.38
C THR A 53 -8.32 5.94 10.95
N VAL A 54 -7.99 7.06 10.35
CA VAL A 54 -8.55 8.38 10.66
C VAL A 54 -9.28 8.89 9.44
N ARG A 55 -10.54 9.27 9.58
CA ARG A 55 -11.31 9.93 8.52
C ARG A 55 -11.83 11.25 9.04
N PHE A 56 -11.55 12.30 8.29
CA PHE A 56 -12.08 13.63 8.56
C PHE A 56 -13.00 14.03 7.42
N ARG A 57 -14.31 14.02 7.71
CA ARG A 57 -15.39 14.16 6.73
C ARG A 57 -15.15 13.21 5.53
N ASP A 58 -15.50 13.62 4.32
CA ASP A 58 -15.21 12.90 3.08
C ASP A 58 -13.94 13.44 2.40
N PHE A 59 -13.15 14.25 3.11
CA PHE A 59 -12.05 15.00 2.53
C PHE A 59 -10.66 14.44 2.88
N VAL A 60 -10.47 13.88 4.06
CA VAL A 60 -9.20 13.26 4.48
C VAL A 60 -9.44 11.84 4.94
N SER A 61 -8.65 10.91 4.42
CA SER A 61 -8.54 9.54 4.92
C SER A 61 -7.07 9.22 5.14
N LEU A 62 -6.72 8.80 6.36
CA LEU A 62 -5.39 8.34 6.72
C LEU A 62 -5.51 6.93 7.27
N THR A 63 -4.68 6.02 6.78
CA THR A 63 -4.54 4.67 7.34
C THR A 63 -3.08 4.43 7.67
N HIS A 64 -2.80 4.08 8.91
CA HIS A 64 -1.49 3.66 9.38
C HIS A 64 -1.56 2.20 9.77
N ARG A 65 -0.66 1.36 9.23
CA ARG A 65 -0.48 -0.06 9.58
C ARG A 65 0.93 -0.26 10.07
N TYR A 66 1.09 -1.02 11.14
CA TYR A 66 2.40 -1.30 11.70
C TYR A 66 2.50 -2.74 12.18
N ARG A 67 3.72 -3.22 12.23
CA ARG A 67 4.11 -4.47 12.88
C ARG A 67 5.32 -4.21 13.76
N LEU A 68 5.22 -4.62 15.01
CA LEU A 68 6.27 -4.51 16.00
C LEU A 68 6.76 -5.90 16.37
N ASP A 69 8.08 -6.05 16.45
CA ASP A 69 8.70 -7.25 16.97
C ASP A 69 8.23 -7.53 18.40
N LYS A 70 7.82 -8.76 18.67
CA LYS A 70 7.26 -9.15 19.97
C LYS A 70 8.21 -9.04 21.16
N ASN A 71 9.55 -9.12 20.92
CA ASN A 71 10.56 -9.11 21.97
C ASN A 71 11.16 -7.73 22.17
N SER A 72 11.55 -7.07 21.08
CA SER A 72 12.27 -5.78 21.10
C SER A 72 11.36 -4.57 20.89
N LEU A 73 10.11 -4.77 20.45
CA LEU A 73 9.17 -3.74 19.98
C LEU A 73 9.73 -2.92 18.80
N ALA A 74 10.78 -3.40 18.14
CA ALA A 74 11.31 -2.78 16.94
C ALA A 74 10.26 -2.75 15.82
N VAL A 75 10.21 -1.67 15.07
CA VAL A 75 9.27 -1.52 13.96
C VAL A 75 9.73 -2.37 12.78
N ARG A 76 8.98 -3.44 12.49
CA ARG A 76 9.23 -4.36 11.37
C ARG A 76 8.45 -3.99 10.10
N ARG A 77 7.36 -3.28 10.24
CA ARG A 77 6.58 -2.70 9.15
C ARG A 77 6.00 -1.37 9.58
N ASN A 78 6.14 -0.39 8.74
CA ASN A 78 5.50 0.90 8.85
C ASN A 78 4.88 1.23 7.49
N GLU A 79 3.57 1.41 7.44
CA GLU A 79 2.84 1.71 6.23
C GLU A 79 1.82 2.80 6.50
N ILE A 80 1.92 3.88 5.75
CA ILE A 80 1.03 5.03 5.85
C ILE A 80 0.42 5.28 4.48
N ASP A 81 -0.90 5.30 4.41
CA ASP A 81 -1.67 5.70 3.24
C ASP A 81 -2.52 6.90 3.60
N ALA A 82 -2.36 7.99 2.88
CA ALA A 82 -3.14 9.21 3.04
C ALA A 82 -3.81 9.60 1.72
N THR A 83 -5.07 9.99 1.80
CA THR A 83 -5.81 10.57 0.67
C THR A 83 -6.44 11.88 1.13
N VAL A 84 -6.25 12.93 0.35
CA VAL A 84 -6.78 14.27 0.63
C VAL A 84 -7.51 14.78 -0.61
N GLY A 85 -8.74 15.19 -0.45
CA GLY A 85 -9.58 15.74 -1.51
C GLY A 85 -10.95 15.09 -1.59
N SER A 86 -11.67 15.42 -2.64
CA SER A 86 -12.99 14.84 -2.96
C SER A 86 -12.83 13.58 -3.82
N ARG A 87 -13.94 12.87 -4.10
CA ARG A 87 -13.94 11.73 -5.02
C ARG A 87 -13.52 12.12 -6.45
N ALA A 88 -13.78 13.35 -6.86
CA ALA A 88 -13.49 13.84 -8.19
C ALA A 88 -12.07 14.39 -8.34
N THR A 89 -11.55 14.99 -7.25
CA THR A 89 -10.21 15.60 -7.22
C THR A 89 -9.54 15.26 -5.90
N TYR A 90 -8.48 14.46 -5.95
CA TYR A 90 -7.76 14.02 -4.75
C TYR A 90 -6.27 13.84 -5.02
N LEU A 91 -5.50 13.92 -3.95
CA LEU A 91 -4.11 13.53 -3.85
C LEU A 91 -4.02 12.29 -2.95
N LEU A 92 -3.18 11.33 -3.35
CA LEU A 92 -2.85 10.13 -2.61
C LEU A 92 -1.35 10.10 -2.35
N VAL A 93 -0.97 9.82 -1.10
CA VAL A 93 0.41 9.60 -0.68
C VAL A 93 0.45 8.29 0.09
N GLY A 94 1.30 7.38 -0.32
CA GLY A 94 1.57 6.12 0.36
C GLY A 94 3.06 6.01 0.69
N TYR A 95 3.38 5.55 1.87
CA TYR A 95 4.74 5.24 2.31
C TYR A 95 4.75 3.84 2.92
N LEU A 96 5.73 3.05 2.53
CA LEU A 96 5.94 1.70 3.05
C LEU A 96 7.40 1.53 3.42
N ARG A 97 7.67 1.10 4.67
CA ARG A 97 8.97 0.61 5.11
C ARG A 97 8.80 -0.77 5.72
N LEU A 98 9.58 -1.72 5.21
CA LEU A 98 9.69 -3.09 5.72
C LEU A 98 11.11 -3.29 6.19
N ASN A 99 11.26 -3.65 7.45
CA ASN A 99 12.52 -4.12 8.04
C ASN A 99 12.26 -5.53 8.55
N ARG A 100 12.61 -6.52 7.76
CA ARG A 100 12.22 -7.91 8.01
C ARG A 100 13.28 -8.73 8.71
N ASP A 101 14.54 -8.31 8.63
CA ASP A 101 15.68 -9.05 9.18
C ASP A 101 15.73 -10.51 8.67
N ILE A 102 15.48 -10.68 7.36
CA ILE A 102 15.45 -11.95 6.66
C ILE A 102 16.47 -11.91 5.53
N ASP A 103 17.69 -12.32 5.81
CA ASP A 103 18.81 -12.29 4.86
C ASP A 103 18.79 -13.46 3.85
N GLN A 104 17.95 -14.47 4.08
CA GLN A 104 18.01 -15.75 3.36
C GLN A 104 17.12 -15.83 2.12
N LEU A 105 16.20 -14.89 1.93
CA LEU A 105 15.23 -14.91 0.84
C LEU A 105 15.17 -13.54 0.17
N GLU A 106 15.66 -13.46 -1.04
CA GLU A 106 15.72 -12.25 -1.85
C GLU A 106 14.36 -11.52 -1.98
N ASP A 107 13.27 -12.26 -2.11
CA ASP A 107 11.91 -11.71 -2.17
C ASP A 107 11.39 -11.14 -0.84
N LEU A 108 12.10 -11.35 0.26
CA LEU A 108 11.70 -10.95 1.61
C LEU A 108 12.65 -9.92 2.25
N GLN A 109 13.52 -9.30 1.46
CA GLN A 109 14.47 -8.29 1.92
C GLN A 109 13.78 -7.01 2.42
N ASP A 110 14.55 -6.17 3.04
CA ASP A 110 14.11 -4.86 3.48
C ASP A 110 13.70 -4.00 2.28
N ARG A 111 12.67 -3.18 2.47
CA ARG A 111 12.08 -2.42 1.38
C ARG A 111 11.53 -1.10 1.88
N GLU A 112 11.87 -0.03 1.19
CA GLU A 112 11.33 1.28 1.43
C GLU A 112 10.76 1.86 0.13
N GLU A 113 9.50 2.28 0.12
CA GLU A 113 8.81 2.77 -1.06
C GLU A 113 7.93 3.98 -0.75
N ILE A 114 7.88 4.90 -1.69
CA ILE A 114 6.88 5.96 -1.71
C ILE A 114 5.99 5.83 -2.96
N ARG A 115 4.69 5.96 -2.75
CA ARG A 115 3.67 6.00 -3.77
C ARG A 115 2.98 7.37 -3.74
N LEU A 116 3.01 8.05 -4.86
CA LEU A 116 2.32 9.30 -5.07
C LEU A 116 1.26 9.10 -6.15
N GLY A 117 0.11 9.72 -6.01
CA GLY A 117 -0.94 9.64 -7.01
C GLY A 117 -1.95 10.77 -6.84
N GLY A 118 -2.70 11.04 -7.87
CA GLY A 118 -3.75 12.02 -7.81
C GLY A 118 -4.66 11.97 -9.02
N ARG A 119 -5.83 12.53 -8.85
CA ARG A 119 -6.84 12.74 -9.89
C ARG A 119 -7.37 14.15 -9.79
N VAL A 120 -7.55 14.78 -10.92
CA VAL A 120 -8.16 16.10 -11.05
C VAL A 120 -9.28 16.01 -12.07
N GLN A 121 -10.49 16.35 -11.68
CA GLN A 121 -11.60 16.58 -12.60
C GLN A 121 -11.55 18.04 -13.06
N PHE A 122 -11.20 18.26 -14.31
CA PHE A 122 -11.04 19.61 -14.88
C PHE A 122 -12.22 20.06 -15.73
N ALA A 123 -13.13 19.15 -16.06
CA ALA A 123 -14.38 19.44 -16.72
C ALA A 123 -15.48 18.46 -16.27
N ARG A 124 -16.74 18.73 -16.63
CA ARG A 124 -17.90 17.96 -16.17
C ARG A 124 -17.73 16.44 -16.31
N PHE A 125 -17.14 16.00 -17.42
CA PHE A 125 -16.99 14.59 -17.77
C PHE A 125 -15.52 14.17 -17.92
N TRP A 126 -14.57 15.10 -17.76
CA TRP A 126 -13.16 14.85 -17.99
C TRP A 126 -12.35 14.91 -16.72
N SER A 127 -11.49 13.94 -16.55
CA SER A 127 -10.51 13.89 -15.48
C SER A 127 -9.14 13.47 -15.99
N ALA A 128 -8.11 13.97 -15.37
CA ALA A 128 -6.74 13.50 -15.54
C ALA A 128 -6.26 12.84 -14.25
N PHE A 129 -5.40 11.84 -14.36
CA PHE A 129 -4.77 11.20 -13.22
C PHE A 129 -3.30 10.93 -13.49
N ALA A 130 -2.53 10.94 -12.42
CA ALA A 130 -1.13 10.58 -12.42
C ALA A 130 -0.83 9.70 -11.22
N SER A 131 0.12 8.78 -11.35
CA SER A 131 0.68 8.06 -10.22
C SER A 131 2.14 7.68 -10.46
N GLY A 132 2.93 7.65 -9.37
CA GLY A 132 4.31 7.23 -9.35
C GLY A 132 4.55 6.28 -8.18
N LEU A 133 5.40 5.31 -8.39
CA LEU A 133 5.96 4.41 -7.38
C LEU A 133 7.48 4.52 -7.48
N ILE A 134 8.11 4.85 -6.37
CA ILE A 134 9.55 5.08 -6.25
C ILE A 134 10.08 4.19 -5.15
N ASP A 135 11.17 3.50 -5.40
CA ASP A 135 11.93 2.76 -4.43
C ASP A 135 12.91 3.71 -3.74
N LEU A 136 12.86 3.74 -2.43
CA LEU A 136 13.74 4.52 -1.59
C LEU A 136 14.77 3.63 -0.87
N THR A 137 14.71 2.31 -1.07
CA THR A 137 15.64 1.35 -0.48
C THR A 137 17.06 1.65 -0.95
N ASP A 138 17.95 1.95 -0.03
CA ASP A 138 19.36 2.17 -0.33
C ASP A 138 20.23 1.01 0.21
N ARG A 139 21.55 1.13 0.04
CA ARG A 139 22.51 0.12 0.51
C ARG A 139 22.67 0.09 2.03
N THR A 140 22.18 1.08 2.76
CA THR A 140 22.20 1.10 4.22
C THR A 140 21.03 0.32 4.80
N ASP A 141 19.92 0.26 4.07
CA ASP A 141 18.73 -0.52 4.43
C ASP A 141 18.85 -1.98 3.92
N ASP A 142 19.43 -2.18 2.73
CA ASP A 142 19.68 -3.50 2.14
C ASP A 142 21.03 -3.52 1.40
N VAL A 143 21.98 -4.31 1.91
CA VAL A 143 23.34 -4.46 1.35
C VAL A 143 23.34 -4.99 -0.09
N PHE A 144 22.29 -5.72 -0.49
CA PHE A 144 22.12 -6.24 -1.86
C PHE A 144 21.40 -5.27 -2.79
N SER A 145 20.89 -4.16 -2.28
CA SER A 145 20.25 -3.14 -3.11
C SER A 145 21.25 -2.53 -4.09
N LEU A 146 20.87 -2.45 -5.34
CA LEU A 146 21.59 -1.71 -6.38
C LEU A 146 21.07 -0.27 -6.51
N SER A 147 20.07 0.10 -5.72
CA SER A 147 19.46 1.43 -5.70
C SER A 147 20.38 2.41 -4.94
N ASP A 148 20.34 3.66 -5.36
CA ASP A 148 20.98 4.80 -4.67
C ASP A 148 19.99 5.53 -3.73
N GLY A 149 18.83 4.92 -3.45
CA GLY A 149 17.80 5.46 -2.58
C GLY A 149 16.73 6.29 -3.29
N PHE A 150 16.74 6.37 -4.61
CA PHE A 150 15.71 7.07 -5.39
C PHE A 150 15.54 6.47 -6.80
N ASP A 151 15.00 5.25 -6.88
CA ASP A 151 14.78 4.57 -8.14
C ASP A 151 13.30 4.54 -8.52
N PRO A 152 12.91 5.08 -9.68
CA PRO A 152 11.54 4.97 -10.15
C PRO A 152 11.23 3.51 -10.53
N ILE A 153 10.12 2.98 -9.99
CA ILE A 153 9.60 1.65 -10.36
C ILE A 153 8.60 1.76 -11.49
N ARG A 154 7.65 2.71 -11.36
CA ARG A 154 6.53 2.85 -12.29
C ARG A 154 5.96 4.25 -12.27
N HIS A 155 5.64 4.76 -13.45
CA HIS A 155 4.80 5.96 -13.63
C HIS A 155 3.57 5.62 -14.46
N ARG A 156 2.46 6.30 -14.17
CA ARG A 156 1.23 6.24 -14.95
C ARG A 156 0.68 7.65 -15.11
N LEU A 157 0.24 7.95 -16.31
CA LEU A 157 -0.48 9.18 -16.64
C LEU A 157 -1.69 8.81 -17.48
N GLY A 158 -2.81 9.43 -17.25
CA GLY A 158 -3.99 9.15 -18.06
C GLY A 158 -5.02 10.24 -18.02
N VAL A 159 -5.89 10.20 -19.02
CA VAL A 159 -7.06 11.05 -19.15
C VAL A 159 -8.27 10.16 -19.35
N GLN A 160 -9.36 10.50 -18.71
CA GLN A 160 -10.60 9.75 -18.74
C GLN A 160 -11.77 10.68 -18.99
N TYR A 161 -12.59 10.30 -19.97
CA TYR A 161 -13.95 10.80 -20.15
C TYR A 161 -14.93 9.84 -19.49
N GLU A 162 -15.88 10.32 -18.74
CA GLU A 162 -16.89 9.51 -18.07
C GLU A 162 -18.22 10.27 -18.00
N ASP A 163 -19.25 9.70 -18.63
CA ASP A 163 -20.64 10.15 -18.53
C ASP A 163 -21.57 8.99 -18.07
N ASP A 164 -22.87 9.19 -18.17
CA ASP A 164 -23.85 8.19 -17.72
C ASP A 164 -23.90 6.93 -18.61
N CYS A 165 -23.39 6.99 -19.83
CA CYS A 165 -23.47 5.92 -20.82
C CYS A 165 -22.11 5.29 -21.14
N LEU A 166 -21.02 6.06 -21.03
CA LEU A 166 -19.73 5.71 -21.57
C LEU A 166 -18.60 6.07 -20.60
N THR A 167 -17.62 5.20 -20.49
CA THR A 167 -16.28 5.51 -19.96
C THR A 167 -15.26 5.28 -21.06
N LEU A 168 -14.50 6.30 -21.42
CA LEU A 168 -13.37 6.23 -22.34
C LEU A 168 -12.12 6.74 -21.64
N GLY A 169 -11.03 5.99 -21.70
CA GLY A 169 -9.79 6.36 -21.05
C GLY A 169 -8.56 5.99 -21.86
N VAL A 170 -7.55 6.83 -21.79
CA VAL A 170 -6.20 6.54 -22.31
C VAL A 170 -5.22 6.65 -21.16
N THR A 171 -4.45 5.61 -20.95
CA THR A 171 -3.42 5.55 -19.91
C THR A 171 -2.09 5.21 -20.54
N TRP A 172 -1.11 6.04 -20.30
CA TRP A 172 0.29 5.74 -20.54
C TRP A 172 0.91 5.22 -19.24
N ARG A 173 1.65 4.12 -19.35
CA ARG A 173 2.38 3.48 -18.25
C ARG A 173 3.83 3.27 -18.67
N GLN A 174 4.74 3.64 -17.79
CA GLN A 174 6.16 3.37 -17.89
C GLN A 174 6.60 2.50 -16.72
N ASP A 175 7.12 1.31 -17.00
CA ASP A 175 7.75 0.43 -16.02
C ASP A 175 9.27 0.51 -16.21
N TYR A 176 9.99 0.80 -15.12
CA TYR A 176 11.46 0.95 -15.11
C TYR A 176 12.18 -0.32 -14.70
N ARG A 177 11.50 -1.21 -13.98
CA ARG A 177 12.02 -2.51 -13.53
C ARG A 177 11.22 -3.66 -14.14
N THR A 178 11.89 -4.80 -14.31
CA THR A 178 11.23 -6.07 -14.63
C THR A 178 10.80 -6.71 -13.32
N THR A 179 9.50 -6.99 -13.15
CA THR A 179 8.96 -7.64 -11.96
C THR A 179 8.03 -8.76 -12.41
N GLY A 180 8.44 -10.01 -12.21
CA GLY A 180 7.72 -11.18 -12.71
C GLY A 180 7.56 -11.14 -14.23
N ASP A 181 6.33 -11.25 -14.73
CA ASP A 181 6.00 -11.21 -16.16
C ASP A 181 5.98 -9.80 -16.77
N ALA A 182 6.03 -8.75 -15.93
CA ALA A 182 6.05 -7.36 -16.38
C ALA A 182 7.46 -6.94 -16.81
N ARG A 183 7.65 -6.75 -18.11
CA ARG A 183 8.92 -6.28 -18.68
C ARG A 183 9.04 -4.75 -18.55
N ARG A 184 10.28 -4.28 -18.35
CA ARG A 184 10.62 -2.86 -18.47
C ARG A 184 10.15 -2.34 -19.83
N GLY A 185 9.46 -1.21 -19.84
CA GLY A 185 9.00 -0.60 -21.09
C GLY A 185 7.84 0.37 -20.89
N SER A 186 7.44 0.93 -22.03
CA SER A 186 6.30 1.86 -22.12
C SER A 186 5.11 1.14 -22.73
N SER A 187 3.92 1.39 -22.19
CA SER A 187 2.68 0.83 -22.70
C SER A 187 1.56 1.86 -22.70
N PHE A 188 0.66 1.72 -23.67
CA PHE A 188 -0.57 2.49 -23.74
C PHE A 188 -1.75 1.54 -23.57
N LEU A 189 -2.69 1.93 -22.72
CA LEU A 189 -3.93 1.23 -22.49
C LEU A 189 -5.09 2.12 -22.90
N LEU A 190 -5.91 1.64 -23.83
CA LEU A 190 -7.20 2.22 -24.16
C LEU A 190 -8.29 1.47 -23.39
N THR A 191 -9.10 2.19 -22.63
CA THR A 191 -10.24 1.65 -21.90
C THR A 191 -11.52 2.17 -22.52
N LEU A 192 -12.41 1.27 -22.88
CA LEU A 192 -13.76 1.59 -23.34
C LEU A 192 -14.74 0.73 -22.53
N ALA A 193 -15.65 1.38 -21.81
CA ALA A 193 -16.70 0.70 -21.07
C ALA A 193 -18.04 1.37 -21.38
N LEU A 194 -19.01 0.57 -21.81
CA LEU A 194 -20.39 1.02 -22.01
C LEU A 194 -21.16 0.71 -20.72
N LYS A 195 -21.76 1.73 -20.14
CA LYS A 195 -22.61 1.64 -18.97
C LYS A 195 -24.04 1.32 -19.40
N ASN A 196 -24.79 0.59 -18.59
CA ASN A 196 -26.21 0.28 -18.83
C ASN A 196 -26.52 -0.60 -20.08
N LEU A 197 -25.58 -1.39 -20.58
CA LEU A 197 -25.84 -2.43 -21.60
C LEU A 197 -26.31 -3.75 -21.00
N GLY A 198 -27.10 -3.75 -19.96
CA GLY A 198 -27.57 -4.97 -19.31
C GLY A 198 -28.74 -4.70 -18.36
N ARG A 199 -29.90 -4.53 -18.90
CA ARG A 199 -31.16 -4.81 -18.23
C ARG A 199 -31.84 -5.97 -18.95
#